data_2dfec57a7a03473371f691a18daaca2d
#
_entry.id   2dfec57a7a03473371f691a18daaca2d
#
_cell.length_a   1.000
_cell.length_b   1.000
_cell.length_c   1.000
_cell.angle_alpha   90.00
_cell.angle_beta   90.00
_cell.angle_gamma   90.00
#
_symmetry.space_group_name_H-M   'P 1'
#
loop_
_entity.id
_entity.type
_entity.pdbx_description
1 polymer ?
#
loop_
_entity_poly.entity_id
_entity_poly.type
_entity_poly.pdbx_seq_one_letter_code
_entity_poly.pdbx_strand_id
1 'polypeptide(L)'
;LTDVTGVQTCALPISEARKVPTINQLIRKGRQTKRTKSKSPALQFTFNSFHQKRTRQLKGAPQKRGVCTNVRTMTPNKPNSALRKIARVRLSNGIEVTAYIPGEGHQLQEHSVVMVRGGRVKDLPGVRYHIVRGTLDTTGVNKRAQGRSKYGTKRPKK
;
A
#
# COMPACT_ATOMS: atom_id res chain seq x y z
N LEU A 1 -47.14 -7.54 -47.63
CA LEU A 1 -46.67 -8.83 -47.18
C LEU A 1 -45.34 -8.63 -46.47
N THR A 2 -45.45 -8.70 -45.26
CA THR A 2 -44.55 -8.71 -44.14
C THR A 2 -43.30 -9.56 -44.34
N ASP A 3 -42.10 -9.03 -44.07
CA ASP A 3 -40.97 -9.84 -43.68
C ASP A 3 -40.34 -9.38 -42.41
N VAL A 4 -40.33 -10.31 -41.55
CA VAL A 4 -40.09 -10.32 -40.14
C VAL A 4 -38.60 -10.62 -39.88
N THR A 5 -38.01 -9.80 -39.00
CA THR A 5 -37.01 -10.18 -38.00
C THR A 5 -35.69 -10.80 -38.49
N GLY A 6 -34.72 -9.95 -38.75
CA GLY A 6 -33.32 -10.27 -38.58
C GLY A 6 -32.94 -10.12 -37.11
N VAL A 7 -33.08 -11.16 -36.30
CA VAL A 7 -32.39 -11.25 -34.99
C VAL A 7 -30.93 -11.46 -35.28
N GLN A 8 -30.16 -10.38 -35.27
CA GLN A 8 -28.71 -10.46 -35.19
C GLN A 8 -28.33 -10.94 -33.78
N THR A 9 -28.12 -12.24 -33.66
CA THR A 9 -27.42 -12.81 -32.50
C THR A 9 -25.97 -12.30 -32.57
N CYS A 10 -25.68 -11.27 -31.78
CA CYS A 10 -24.29 -10.90 -31.46
C CYS A 10 -23.65 -12.07 -30.69
N ALA A 11 -23.14 -13.04 -31.43
CA ALA A 11 -22.20 -14.00 -30.92
C ALA A 11 -20.95 -13.22 -30.50
N LEU A 12 -20.78 -12.95 -29.22
CA LEU A 12 -19.53 -12.44 -28.68
C LEU A 12 -18.39 -13.34 -29.18
N PRO A 13 -17.31 -12.80 -29.75
CA PRO A 13 -16.20 -13.63 -30.18
C PRO A 13 -15.69 -14.42 -28.97
N ILE A 14 -15.79 -15.74 -29.08
CA ILE A 14 -15.18 -16.67 -28.12
C ILE A 14 -13.74 -16.22 -27.97
N SER A 15 -13.34 -15.85 -26.74
CA SER A 15 -12.01 -15.40 -26.40
C SER A 15 -10.97 -16.26 -27.10
N GLU A 16 -10.15 -15.66 -27.95
CA GLU A 16 -9.07 -16.36 -28.63
C GLU A 16 -8.26 -17.13 -27.57
N ALA A 17 -8.35 -18.44 -27.61
CA ALA A 17 -7.55 -19.31 -26.78
C ALA A 17 -6.10 -18.88 -26.97
N ARG A 18 -5.45 -18.42 -25.90
CA ARG A 18 -4.06 -17.92 -25.93
C ARG A 18 -3.19 -19.02 -26.53
N LYS A 19 -2.84 -18.89 -27.80
CA LYS A 19 -2.00 -19.85 -28.49
C LYS A 19 -0.67 -19.93 -27.75
N VAL A 20 -0.33 -21.14 -27.31
CA VAL A 20 0.96 -21.38 -26.66
C VAL A 20 2.05 -21.16 -27.73
N PRO A 21 3.04 -20.30 -27.50
CA PRO A 21 4.06 -20.03 -28.50
C PRO A 21 4.92 -21.29 -28.74
N THR A 22 5.28 -21.54 -29.97
CA THR A 22 6.19 -22.62 -30.37
C THR A 22 7.63 -22.32 -29.93
N ILE A 23 8.50 -23.35 -29.88
CA ILE A 23 9.91 -23.19 -29.51
C ILE A 23 10.60 -22.17 -30.41
N ASN A 24 10.39 -22.22 -31.72
CA ASN A 24 10.98 -21.28 -32.67
C ASN A 24 10.50 -19.83 -32.43
N GLN A 25 9.24 -19.64 -32.05
CA GLN A 25 8.73 -18.32 -31.69
C GLN A 25 9.37 -17.79 -30.40
N LEU A 26 9.65 -18.65 -29.41
CA LEU A 26 10.33 -18.28 -28.18
C LEU A 26 11.82 -17.98 -28.36
N ILE A 27 12.49 -18.65 -29.32
CA ILE A 27 13.87 -18.34 -29.69
C ILE A 27 13.96 -16.95 -30.34
N ARG A 28 13.07 -16.65 -31.28
CA ARG A 28 13.02 -15.33 -31.98
C ARG A 28 12.58 -14.19 -31.06
N LYS A 29 11.57 -14.44 -30.22
CA LYS A 29 11.00 -13.47 -29.27
C LYS A 29 10.97 -14.10 -27.89
N GLY A 30 12.06 -13.97 -27.15
CA GLY A 30 12.14 -14.43 -25.76
C GLY A 30 10.98 -13.93 -24.91
N ARG A 31 10.64 -14.63 -23.83
CA ARG A 31 9.60 -14.19 -22.89
C ARG A 31 10.03 -12.91 -22.22
N GLN A 32 9.25 -11.86 -22.38
CA GLN A 32 9.47 -10.63 -21.64
C GLN A 32 8.91 -10.74 -20.24
N THR A 33 9.72 -10.37 -19.25
CA THR A 33 9.27 -10.29 -17.86
C THR A 33 8.21 -9.19 -17.73
N LYS A 34 7.07 -9.54 -17.14
CA LYS A 34 6.02 -8.54 -16.88
C LYS A 34 6.55 -7.50 -15.89
N ARG A 35 6.41 -6.22 -16.23
CA ARG A 35 6.77 -5.12 -15.33
C ARG A 35 5.92 -5.20 -14.06
N THR A 36 6.56 -5.41 -12.93
CA THR A 36 5.88 -5.47 -11.62
C THR A 36 5.42 -4.08 -11.21
N LYS A 37 4.16 -3.98 -10.78
CA LYS A 37 3.62 -2.74 -10.22
C LYS A 37 4.10 -2.58 -8.77
N SER A 38 4.38 -1.36 -8.34
CA SER A 38 4.76 -1.09 -6.95
C SER A 38 3.64 -1.49 -5.98
N LYS A 39 4.02 -2.13 -4.86
CA LYS A 39 3.09 -2.48 -3.78
C LYS A 39 2.70 -1.26 -2.92
N SER A 40 3.45 -0.16 -3.01
CA SER A 40 3.24 1.08 -2.24
C SER A 40 3.12 2.29 -3.17
N PRO A 41 2.04 2.42 -3.95
CA PRO A 41 1.91 3.45 -4.97
C PRO A 41 1.94 4.88 -4.40
N ALA A 42 1.40 5.12 -3.21
CA ALA A 42 1.35 6.45 -2.61
C ALA A 42 2.74 7.07 -2.34
N LEU A 43 3.77 6.24 -2.17
CA LEU A 43 5.14 6.71 -1.95
C LEU A 43 5.87 7.12 -3.25
N GLN A 44 5.28 6.83 -4.41
CA GLN A 44 5.88 7.14 -5.71
C GLN A 44 5.58 8.55 -6.20
N PHE A 45 4.64 9.27 -5.59
CA PHE A 45 4.23 10.57 -6.04
C PHE A 45 4.81 11.68 -5.16
N THR A 46 5.27 12.75 -5.81
CA THR A 46 5.63 14.02 -5.18
C THR A 46 4.63 15.08 -5.64
N PHE A 47 4.26 15.96 -4.75
CA PHE A 47 3.40 17.09 -5.04
C PHE A 47 4.25 18.34 -5.28
N ASN A 48 4.09 18.97 -6.42
CA ASN A 48 4.66 20.25 -6.72
C ASN A 48 3.64 21.33 -6.38
N SER A 49 3.91 22.10 -5.34
CA SER A 49 3.01 23.16 -4.85
C SER A 49 2.84 24.31 -5.84
N PHE A 50 3.88 24.64 -6.60
CA PHE A 50 3.86 25.72 -7.59
C PHE A 50 2.92 25.40 -8.76
N HIS A 51 3.03 24.20 -9.33
CA HIS A 51 2.19 23.76 -10.43
C HIS A 51 0.92 23.01 -9.98
N GLN A 52 0.73 22.84 -8.68
CA GLN A 52 -0.37 22.07 -8.10
C GLN A 52 -0.56 20.67 -8.70
N LYS A 53 0.52 20.08 -9.19
CA LYS A 53 0.54 18.81 -9.92
C LYS A 53 1.29 17.72 -9.17
N ARG A 54 0.76 16.51 -9.22
CA ARG A 54 1.44 15.31 -8.71
C ARG A 54 2.34 14.73 -9.80
N THR A 55 3.63 14.62 -9.51
CA THR A 55 4.62 14.04 -10.42
C THR A 55 5.06 12.67 -9.88
N ARG A 56 5.10 11.67 -10.75
CA ARG A 56 5.58 10.34 -10.40
C ARG A 56 7.11 10.33 -10.45
N GLN A 57 7.73 9.86 -9.37
CA GLN A 57 9.17 9.62 -9.29
C GLN A 57 9.50 8.20 -9.74
N LEU A 58 10.54 8.00 -10.53
CA LEU A 58 10.95 6.69 -11.05
C LEU A 58 11.32 5.71 -9.93
N LYS A 59 12.12 6.15 -8.97
CA LYS A 59 12.54 5.35 -7.82
C LYS A 59 11.56 5.40 -6.64
N GLY A 60 10.71 6.44 -6.56
CA GLY A 60 9.85 6.69 -5.41
C GLY A 60 10.64 7.13 -4.16
N ALA A 61 9.92 7.35 -3.06
CA ALA A 61 10.51 7.65 -1.76
C ALA A 61 10.33 6.44 -0.84
N PRO A 62 11.34 6.08 -0.01
CA PRO A 62 11.22 4.95 0.91
C PRO A 62 10.20 5.24 2.03
N GLN A 63 10.09 6.50 2.43
CA GLN A 63 9.21 6.98 3.49
C GLN A 63 8.65 8.34 3.12
N LYS A 64 7.49 8.68 3.70
CA LYS A 64 6.91 10.03 3.60
C LYS A 64 6.29 10.44 4.92
N ARG A 65 6.41 11.74 5.23
CA ARG A 65 5.73 12.36 6.36
C ARG A 65 4.26 12.53 6.04
N GLY A 66 3.42 12.39 7.04
CA GLY A 66 1.99 12.64 6.94
C GLY A 66 1.40 13.05 8.29
N VAL A 67 0.13 13.44 8.28
CA VAL A 67 -0.65 13.81 9.45
C VAL A 67 -1.78 12.80 9.60
N CYS A 68 -2.00 12.31 10.81
CA CYS A 68 -3.11 11.42 11.12
C CYS A 68 -4.44 12.19 11.02
N THR A 69 -5.36 11.71 10.19
CA THR A 69 -6.73 12.25 10.11
C THR A 69 -7.69 11.49 11.01
N ASN A 70 -7.45 10.21 11.24
CA ASN A 70 -8.26 9.39 12.12
C ASN A 70 -7.44 8.22 12.65
N VAL A 71 -7.64 7.85 13.91
CA VAL A 71 -6.98 6.70 14.55
C VAL A 71 -8.07 5.76 15.05
N ARG A 72 -8.04 4.51 14.58
CA ARG A 72 -9.08 3.52 14.90
C ARG A 72 -8.53 2.10 14.95
N THR A 73 -9.37 1.16 15.29
CA THR A 73 -9.07 -0.27 15.25
C THR A 73 -9.73 -0.91 14.04
N MET A 74 -9.19 -2.02 13.58
CA MET A 74 -9.73 -2.81 12.47
C MET A 74 -9.63 -4.30 12.78
N THR A 75 -10.68 -5.03 12.46
CA THR A 75 -10.74 -6.49 12.60
C THR A 75 -9.98 -7.15 11.42
N PRO A 76 -9.14 -8.14 11.66
CA PRO A 76 -8.45 -8.87 10.60
C PRO A 76 -9.38 -9.81 9.84
N ASN A 77 -8.89 -10.31 8.70
CA ASN A 77 -9.57 -11.38 7.96
C ASN A 77 -9.52 -12.71 8.73
N LYS A 78 -10.52 -13.58 8.50
CA LYS A 78 -10.49 -14.97 8.96
C LYS A 78 -9.20 -15.67 8.45
N PRO A 79 -8.55 -16.53 9.22
CA PRO A 79 -8.94 -17.12 10.51
C PRO A 79 -8.52 -16.29 11.74
N ASN A 80 -7.90 -15.13 11.58
CA ASN A 80 -7.38 -14.34 12.70
C ASN A 80 -8.47 -13.49 13.35
N SER A 81 -8.32 -13.27 14.67
CA SER A 81 -9.18 -12.38 15.46
C SER A 81 -8.32 -11.51 16.35
N ALA A 82 -8.49 -10.22 16.27
CA ALA A 82 -7.88 -9.20 17.14
C ALA A 82 -8.40 -7.81 16.78
N LEU A 83 -8.17 -6.82 17.61
CA LEU A 83 -8.38 -5.41 17.27
C LEU A 83 -7.04 -4.77 16.87
N ARG A 84 -6.76 -4.74 15.58
CA ARG A 84 -5.52 -4.16 15.04
C ARG A 84 -5.62 -2.64 14.99
N LYS A 85 -4.59 -1.95 15.48
CA LYS A 85 -4.52 -0.48 15.51
C LYS A 85 -4.07 0.05 14.15
N ILE A 86 -4.88 0.91 13.56
CA ILE A 86 -4.60 1.55 12.28
C ILE A 86 -4.82 3.06 12.40
N ALA A 87 -4.14 3.81 11.56
CA ALA A 87 -4.38 5.23 11.38
C ALA A 87 -4.62 5.55 9.91
N ARG A 88 -5.53 6.46 9.65
CA ARG A 88 -5.68 7.09 8.35
C ARG A 88 -4.76 8.30 8.32
N VAL A 89 -3.86 8.35 7.36
CA VAL A 89 -2.80 9.36 7.30
C VAL A 89 -2.84 10.07 5.98
N ARG A 90 -2.89 11.40 6.02
CA ARG A 90 -2.73 12.27 4.86
C ARG A 90 -1.24 12.58 4.68
N LEU A 91 -0.66 12.06 3.62
CA LEU A 91 0.76 12.25 3.29
C LEU A 91 1.04 13.66 2.76
N SER A 92 2.31 14.07 2.78
CA SER A 92 2.78 15.36 2.24
C SER A 92 2.48 15.56 0.75
N ASN A 93 2.19 14.50 0.00
CA ASN A 93 1.76 14.57 -1.39
C ASN A 93 0.22 14.65 -1.56
N GLY A 94 -0.52 14.85 -0.48
CA GLY A 94 -1.97 14.97 -0.47
C GLY A 94 -2.73 13.66 -0.70
N ILE A 95 -2.06 12.51 -0.68
CA ILE A 95 -2.70 11.19 -0.77
C ILE A 95 -3.00 10.68 0.63
N GLU A 96 -4.23 10.24 0.86
CA GLU A 96 -4.62 9.57 2.09
C GLU A 96 -4.39 8.07 2.00
N VAL A 97 -3.79 7.51 3.04
CA VAL A 97 -3.49 6.08 3.13
C VAL A 97 -3.86 5.54 4.50
N THR A 98 -4.24 4.27 4.56
CA THR A 98 -4.40 3.56 5.82
C THR A 98 -3.09 2.89 6.16
N ALA A 99 -2.53 3.21 7.32
CA ALA A 99 -1.27 2.70 7.82
C ALA A 99 -1.47 1.94 9.14
N TYR A 100 -0.74 0.84 9.29
CA TYR A 100 -0.73 0.03 10.51
C TYR A 100 0.20 0.64 11.56
N ILE A 101 -0.22 0.66 12.80
CA ILE A 101 0.58 1.10 13.94
C ILE A 101 1.20 -0.14 14.58
N PRO A 102 2.52 -0.39 14.40
CA PRO A 102 3.16 -1.58 14.97
C PRO A 102 3.46 -1.42 16.46
N GLY A 103 3.54 -2.54 17.13
CA GLY A 103 3.91 -2.61 18.56
C GLY A 103 2.72 -2.60 19.52
N GLU A 104 3.02 -2.65 20.79
CA GLU A 104 2.05 -2.64 21.87
C GLU A 104 1.81 -1.21 22.35
N GLY A 105 0.57 -0.78 22.31
CA GLY A 105 0.17 0.57 22.70
C GLY A 105 0.71 1.68 21.78
N HIS A 106 0.03 2.79 21.75
CA HIS A 106 0.46 4.00 21.03
C HIS A 106 -0.16 5.25 21.65
N GLN A 107 0.44 6.41 21.39
CA GLN A 107 -0.03 7.71 21.84
C GLN A 107 -0.53 8.59 20.70
N LEU A 108 -0.71 8.00 19.51
CA LEU A 108 -1.16 8.73 18.34
C LEU A 108 -2.62 9.15 18.48
N GLN A 109 -2.87 10.40 18.15
CA GLN A 109 -4.18 11.04 18.11
C GLN A 109 -4.41 11.64 16.73
N GLU A 110 -5.56 12.24 16.51
CA GLU A 110 -5.81 13.07 15.33
C GLU A 110 -4.80 14.23 15.31
N HIS A 111 -4.40 14.62 14.10
CA HIS A 111 -3.39 15.66 13.83
C HIS A 111 -1.93 15.31 14.23
N SER A 112 -1.65 14.14 14.80
CA SER A 112 -0.27 13.70 15.04
C SER A 112 0.51 13.57 13.73
N VAL A 113 1.72 14.09 13.72
CA VAL A 113 2.64 14.00 12.59
C VAL A 113 3.40 12.66 12.65
N VAL A 114 3.34 11.89 11.58
CA VAL A 114 3.91 10.55 11.56
C VAL A 114 4.77 10.32 10.31
N MET A 115 5.71 9.39 10.41
CA MET A 115 6.47 8.90 9.28
C MET A 115 5.89 7.56 8.81
N VAL A 116 5.55 7.49 7.52
CA VAL A 116 4.93 6.31 6.89
C VAL A 116 5.91 5.65 5.95
N ARG A 117 6.05 4.32 6.07
CA ARG A 117 6.81 3.46 5.15
C ARG A 117 5.91 2.48 4.42
N GLY A 118 6.39 1.93 3.32
CA GLY A 118 5.73 0.82 2.63
C GLY A 118 5.82 -0.48 3.43
N GLY A 119 4.91 -1.38 3.15
CA GLY A 119 4.81 -2.71 3.74
C GLY A 119 3.36 -3.10 3.94
N ARG A 120 2.94 -4.21 3.33
CA ARG A 120 1.57 -4.72 3.46
C ARG A 120 1.41 -5.51 4.76
N VAL A 121 0.26 -5.36 5.41
CA VAL A 121 -0.19 -6.24 6.49
C VAL A 121 -1.07 -7.33 5.88
N LYS A 122 -0.64 -8.59 6.01
CA LYS A 122 -1.30 -9.72 5.33
C LYS A 122 -2.74 -9.96 5.81
N ASP A 123 -3.00 -9.80 7.09
CA ASP A 123 -4.29 -10.07 7.74
C ASP A 123 -5.27 -8.88 7.69
N LEU A 124 -4.82 -7.69 7.30
CA LEU A 124 -5.68 -6.52 7.18
C LEU A 124 -5.97 -6.17 5.71
N PRO A 125 -7.22 -6.13 5.27
CA PRO A 125 -7.55 -5.77 3.91
C PRO A 125 -7.23 -4.29 3.65
N GLY A 126 -6.58 -4.01 2.51
CA GLY A 126 -6.29 -2.64 2.06
C GLY A 126 -5.16 -1.91 2.79
N VAL A 127 -4.57 -2.46 3.84
CA VAL A 127 -3.46 -1.84 4.58
C VAL A 127 -2.12 -2.22 3.95
N ARG A 128 -1.49 -1.24 3.29
CA ARG A 128 -0.22 -1.41 2.54
C ARG A 128 0.94 -0.62 3.12
N TYR A 129 0.73 0.04 4.25
CA TYR A 129 1.69 0.97 4.86
C TYR A 129 1.80 0.73 6.35
N HIS A 130 2.96 1.08 6.90
CA HIS A 130 3.24 1.03 8.34
C HIS A 130 3.70 2.40 8.80
N ILE A 131 3.36 2.75 10.04
CA ILE A 131 3.94 3.89 10.74
C ILE A 131 5.28 3.48 11.35
N VAL A 132 6.28 4.33 11.22
CA VAL A 132 7.61 4.11 11.82
C VAL A 132 7.58 4.58 13.27
N ARG A 133 7.87 3.68 14.20
CA ARG A 133 7.94 4.00 15.64
C ARG A 133 9.25 4.73 15.98
N GLY A 134 9.19 5.59 16.98
CA GLY A 134 10.36 6.33 17.46
C GLY A 134 10.75 7.53 16.62
N THR A 135 9.86 7.99 15.74
CA THR A 135 10.09 9.17 14.87
C THR A 135 8.92 10.14 14.98
N LEU A 136 9.21 11.44 14.93
CA LEU A 136 8.21 12.51 15.02
C LEU A 136 7.34 12.33 16.29
N ASP A 137 6.03 12.41 16.16
CA ASP A 137 5.11 12.27 17.29
C ASP A 137 4.86 10.82 17.72
N THR A 138 5.46 9.85 17.02
CA THR A 138 5.30 8.44 17.34
C THR A 138 6.40 7.98 18.30
N THR A 139 6.07 7.78 19.56
CA THR A 139 7.02 7.27 20.56
C THR A 139 7.40 5.82 20.28
N GLY A 140 8.60 5.41 20.70
CA GLY A 140 9.00 4.00 20.70
C GLY A 140 8.18 3.17 21.68
N VAL A 141 8.20 1.85 21.52
CA VAL A 141 7.54 0.92 22.47
C VAL A 141 8.36 0.85 23.74
N ASN A 142 7.71 1.06 24.89
CA ASN A 142 8.36 1.01 26.20
C ASN A 142 8.74 -0.42 26.60
N LYS A 143 9.79 -0.57 27.41
CA LYS A 143 10.26 -1.84 28.02
C LYS A 143 10.55 -2.99 27.03
N ARG A 144 10.71 -2.69 25.75
CA ARG A 144 11.00 -3.73 24.76
C ARG A 144 12.50 -4.06 24.73
N ALA A 145 12.85 -5.33 24.97
CA ALA A 145 14.23 -5.81 24.98
C ALA A 145 14.70 -6.32 23.62
N GLN A 146 13.83 -7.05 22.87
CA GLN A 146 14.16 -7.66 21.58
C GLN A 146 13.58 -6.88 20.41
N GLY A 147 14.30 -6.85 19.28
CA GLY A 147 13.86 -6.17 18.07
C GLY A 147 13.65 -4.67 18.24
N ARG A 148 14.39 -4.03 19.11
CA ARG A 148 14.23 -2.62 19.51
C ARG A 148 14.21 -1.66 18.33
N SER A 149 15.07 -1.84 17.35
CA SER A 149 15.14 -0.97 16.16
C SER A 149 13.84 -0.96 15.35
N LYS A 150 13.11 -2.09 15.30
CA LYS A 150 11.82 -2.18 14.60
C LYS A 150 10.72 -1.38 15.29
N TYR A 151 10.86 -1.13 16.59
CA TYR A 151 9.84 -0.48 17.43
C TYR A 151 10.31 0.84 18.04
N GLY A 152 11.45 1.37 17.59
CA GLY A 152 11.95 2.67 18.00
C GLY A 152 12.38 2.75 19.46
N THR A 153 12.72 1.63 20.10
CA THR A 153 13.13 1.57 21.50
C THR A 153 14.63 1.82 21.62
N LYS A 154 15.02 2.77 22.48
CA LYS A 154 16.41 3.08 22.78
C LYS A 154 17.06 1.97 23.62
N ARG A 155 18.40 1.84 23.53
CA ARG A 155 19.15 0.93 24.39
C ARG A 155 19.01 1.38 25.85
N PRO A 156 18.76 0.47 26.81
CA PRO A 156 18.80 0.81 28.23
C PRO A 156 20.18 1.38 28.58
N LYS A 157 20.20 2.48 29.30
CA LYS A 157 21.45 2.97 29.92
C LYS A 157 21.82 1.98 31.02
N LYS A 158 23.10 1.58 31.05
CA LYS A 158 23.68 0.87 32.20
C LYS A 158 23.78 1.83 33.36
#